data_95769e11a8a2de61a27086f9a4cb8125
#
_entry.id   95769e11a8a2de61a27086f9a4cb8125
#
_cell.length_a   1.000
_cell.length_b   1.000
_cell.length_c   1.000
_cell.angle_alpha   90.00
_cell.angle_beta   90.00
_cell.angle_gamma   90.00
#
_symmetry.space_group_name_H-M   'P 1'
#
loop_
_entity.id
_entity.type
_entity.pdbx_description
1 polymer ?
#
loop_
_entity_poly.entity_id
_entity_poly.type
_entity_poly.pdbx_seq_one_letter_code
_entity_poly.pdbx_strand_id
1 'polypeptide(L)'
;MEQLTGIIGIIVLLGIAYLLSNNRKLINLNIIAWGLGLQISFAFIILKTPLGKTLFSYLNVIIIKLISFADAGSDFLFKSFVPEVGYHLALVNFAFRALPVIIFFSSLIAVTYHFGIIQFIIKKIAFIMEKTMKTSGAETLSVSANIFVGQTEAPILIRPYISSMTKSELMTVMVGGFATVAGSVMALYVSWLNNIPSIAGHLLAASVMSAPAALMIAKIIYPETEKPKTFDSKNIDVNTTDTNAMDAIGRGATDGMKLAANVAAMLIAFISMVAMVNFILGYANTSLQEILGFIFKPIAWTMGIPWDEAKIVGTLMGEKIVLTELIAFGDLSNFIEQNLLSERSSIIASYALCGFANFGSIGIQLGGIGAMAPERRNDLSNLVIKAMIGGALASWLTASIAGILI
;
A
#
# COMPACT_ATOMS: atom_id res chain seq x y z
N MET A 1 11.41 15.24 -21.49
CA MET A 1 12.00 15.79 -20.25
C MET A 1 11.44 15.13 -18.99
N GLU A 2 10.16 14.87 -18.94
CA GLU A 2 9.46 14.27 -17.78
C GLU A 2 9.97 12.88 -17.36
N GLN A 3 10.38 12.05 -18.31
CA GLN A 3 10.98 10.75 -18.00
C GLN A 3 12.36 10.88 -17.32
N LEU A 4 13.11 11.93 -17.59
CA LEU A 4 14.40 12.18 -16.97
C LEU A 4 14.26 12.65 -15.52
N THR A 5 13.17 13.36 -15.19
CA THR A 5 12.92 13.78 -13.80
C THR A 5 12.68 12.58 -12.88
N GLY A 6 12.12 11.47 -13.38
CA GLY A 6 12.00 10.22 -12.63
C GLY A 6 13.33 9.64 -12.13
N ILE A 7 14.42 9.83 -12.91
CA ILE A 7 15.78 9.44 -12.48
C ILE A 7 16.24 10.32 -11.33
N ILE A 8 15.97 11.62 -11.40
CA ILE A 8 16.26 12.56 -10.30
C ILE A 8 15.48 12.12 -9.05
N GLY A 9 14.22 11.71 -9.22
CA GLY A 9 13.40 11.19 -8.13
C GLY A 9 14.03 9.99 -7.42
N ILE A 10 14.53 9.02 -8.17
CA ILE A 10 15.22 7.86 -7.60
C ILE A 10 16.42 8.32 -6.74
N ILE A 11 17.24 9.24 -7.26
CA ILE A 11 18.44 9.74 -6.55
C ILE A 11 18.04 10.51 -5.29
N VAL A 12 17.05 11.40 -5.39
CA VAL A 12 16.56 12.21 -4.26
C VAL A 12 15.98 11.33 -3.17
N LEU A 13 15.11 10.37 -3.52
CA LEU A 13 14.44 9.50 -2.54
C LEU A 13 15.42 8.56 -1.84
N LEU A 14 16.39 7.99 -2.58
CA LEU A 14 17.48 7.21 -1.98
C LEU A 14 18.40 8.09 -1.12
N GLY A 15 18.64 9.34 -1.53
CA GLY A 15 19.37 10.33 -0.74
C GLY A 15 18.68 10.64 0.58
N ILE A 16 17.36 10.81 0.59
CA ILE A 16 16.56 11.00 1.82
C ILE A 16 16.67 9.75 2.72
N ALA A 17 16.51 8.53 2.16
CA ALA A 17 16.70 7.30 2.92
C ALA A 17 18.09 7.19 3.54
N TYR A 18 19.13 7.55 2.79
CA TYR A 18 20.51 7.60 3.26
C TYR A 18 20.72 8.61 4.41
N LEU A 19 20.10 9.78 4.32
CA LEU A 19 20.14 10.80 5.40
C LEU A 19 19.49 10.31 6.70
N LEU A 20 18.41 9.53 6.59
CA LEU A 20 17.68 8.91 7.70
C LEU A 20 18.38 7.69 8.30
N SER A 21 19.43 7.19 7.65
CA SER A 21 20.15 5.99 8.08
C SER A 21 20.79 6.17 9.47
N ASN A 22 20.60 5.19 10.32
CA ASN A 22 21.24 5.14 11.64
C ASN A 22 22.72 4.73 11.57
N ASN A 23 23.14 4.04 10.48
CA ASN A 23 24.55 3.66 10.27
C ASN A 23 24.91 3.59 8.77
N ARG A 24 25.29 4.73 8.21
CA ARG A 24 25.59 4.89 6.77
C ARG A 24 26.73 4.00 6.27
N LYS A 25 27.68 3.63 7.15
CA LYS A 25 28.87 2.83 6.77
C LYS A 25 28.52 1.36 6.52
N LEU A 26 27.43 0.88 7.11
CA LEU A 26 27.00 -0.52 7.01
C LEU A 26 25.92 -0.75 5.92
N ILE A 27 25.60 0.28 5.14
CA ILE A 27 24.65 0.14 4.04
C ILE A 27 25.21 -0.82 3.00
N ASN A 28 24.45 -1.89 2.70
CA ASN A 28 24.86 -2.90 1.75
C ASN A 28 24.43 -2.51 0.32
N LEU A 29 25.40 -2.13 -0.52
CA LEU A 29 25.15 -1.72 -1.90
C LEU A 29 24.54 -2.85 -2.76
N ASN A 30 24.77 -4.12 -2.42
CA ASN A 30 24.17 -5.25 -3.12
C ASN A 30 22.63 -5.26 -2.93
N ILE A 31 22.14 -4.90 -1.74
CA ILE A 31 20.70 -4.79 -1.46
C ILE A 31 20.10 -3.65 -2.29
N ILE A 32 20.80 -2.53 -2.42
CA ILE A 32 20.35 -1.39 -3.24
C ILE A 32 20.29 -1.80 -4.72
N ALA A 33 21.35 -2.41 -5.23
CA ALA A 33 21.42 -2.83 -6.62
C ALA A 33 20.32 -3.84 -6.99
N TRP A 34 20.10 -4.87 -6.15
CA TRP A 34 19.06 -5.85 -6.37
C TRP A 34 17.65 -5.29 -6.12
N GLY A 35 17.48 -4.42 -5.11
CA GLY A 35 16.20 -3.76 -4.83
C GLY A 35 15.74 -2.92 -6.03
N LEU A 36 16.60 -2.08 -6.58
CA LEU A 36 16.32 -1.31 -7.79
C LEU A 36 16.19 -2.23 -9.02
N GLY A 37 17.08 -3.21 -9.16
CA GLY A 37 17.04 -4.16 -10.27
C GLY A 37 15.73 -4.94 -10.34
N LEU A 38 15.23 -5.45 -9.22
CA LEU A 38 13.94 -6.14 -9.14
C LEU A 38 12.78 -5.19 -9.43
N GLN A 39 12.78 -3.97 -8.86
CA GLN A 39 11.73 -2.99 -9.13
C GLN A 39 11.66 -2.64 -10.62
N ILE A 40 12.80 -2.30 -11.24
CA ILE A 40 12.87 -1.95 -12.66
C ILE A 40 12.46 -3.15 -13.53
N SER A 41 12.92 -4.36 -13.18
CA SER A 41 12.56 -5.59 -13.92
C SER A 41 11.06 -5.86 -13.84
N PHE A 42 10.45 -5.77 -12.65
CA PHE A 42 9.01 -5.93 -12.49
C PHE A 42 8.24 -4.85 -13.25
N ALA A 43 8.65 -3.58 -13.12
CA ALA A 43 8.05 -2.48 -13.85
C ALA A 43 8.12 -2.69 -15.37
N PHE A 44 9.29 -3.08 -15.89
CA PHE A 44 9.47 -3.32 -17.31
C PHE A 44 8.61 -4.49 -17.82
N ILE A 45 8.61 -5.62 -17.10
CA ILE A 45 7.79 -6.78 -17.45
C ILE A 45 6.31 -6.39 -17.48
N ILE A 46 5.83 -5.70 -16.45
CA ILE A 46 4.42 -5.36 -16.29
C ILE A 46 3.99 -4.28 -17.30
N LEU A 47 4.75 -3.19 -17.41
CA LEU A 47 4.29 -2.00 -18.15
C LEU A 47 4.70 -2.01 -19.62
N LYS A 48 5.79 -2.68 -20.00
CA LYS A 48 6.34 -2.60 -21.36
C LYS A 48 6.19 -3.88 -22.18
N THR A 49 6.15 -5.07 -21.55
CA THR A 49 6.05 -6.30 -22.35
C THR A 49 4.61 -6.62 -22.74
N PRO A 50 4.39 -7.23 -23.94
CA PRO A 50 3.05 -7.69 -24.33
C PRO A 50 2.45 -8.69 -23.32
N LEU A 51 3.28 -9.59 -22.78
CA LEU A 51 2.86 -10.58 -21.77
C LEU A 51 2.34 -9.88 -20.49
N GLY A 52 3.08 -8.89 -19.99
CA GLY A 52 2.69 -8.11 -18.83
C GLY A 52 1.37 -7.37 -19.08
N LYS A 53 1.29 -6.61 -20.18
CA LYS A 53 0.07 -5.87 -20.56
C LYS A 53 -1.15 -6.78 -20.66
N THR A 54 -1.02 -7.94 -21.33
CA THR A 54 -2.11 -8.90 -21.47
C THR A 54 -2.51 -9.48 -20.12
N LEU A 55 -1.54 -9.93 -19.30
CA LEU A 55 -1.82 -10.48 -17.97
C LEU A 55 -2.56 -9.45 -17.07
N PHE A 56 -2.07 -8.22 -17.04
CA PHE A 56 -2.67 -7.18 -16.20
C PHE A 56 -4.02 -6.70 -16.72
N SER A 57 -4.24 -6.71 -18.03
CA SER A 57 -5.56 -6.49 -18.62
C SER A 57 -6.55 -7.57 -18.19
N TYR A 58 -6.18 -8.85 -18.22
CA TYR A 58 -7.02 -9.94 -17.71
C TYR A 58 -7.29 -9.81 -16.21
N LEU A 59 -6.26 -9.48 -15.41
CA LEU A 59 -6.43 -9.25 -13.97
C LEU A 59 -7.39 -8.08 -13.71
N ASN A 60 -7.29 -7.01 -14.47
CA ASN A 60 -8.21 -5.88 -14.38
C ASN A 60 -9.66 -6.33 -14.63
N VAL A 61 -9.91 -7.09 -15.71
CA VAL A 61 -11.26 -7.61 -16.02
C VAL A 61 -11.77 -8.51 -14.90
N ILE A 62 -10.92 -9.39 -14.35
CA ILE A 62 -11.28 -10.28 -13.24
C ILE A 62 -11.63 -9.45 -12.00
N ILE A 63 -10.82 -8.46 -11.62
CA ILE A 63 -11.05 -7.64 -10.43
C ILE A 63 -12.34 -6.84 -10.57
N ILE A 64 -12.59 -6.21 -11.73
CA ILE A 64 -13.84 -5.49 -12.00
C ILE A 64 -15.05 -6.44 -11.90
N LYS A 65 -14.93 -7.67 -12.43
CA LYS A 65 -15.98 -8.68 -12.32
C LYS A 65 -16.21 -9.11 -10.87
N LEU A 66 -15.14 -9.25 -10.09
CA LEU A 66 -15.24 -9.56 -8.65
C LEU A 66 -15.93 -8.41 -7.89
N ILE A 67 -15.61 -7.16 -8.19
CA ILE A 67 -16.30 -5.99 -7.61
C ILE A 67 -17.81 -6.06 -7.90
N SER A 68 -18.21 -6.45 -9.12
CA SER A 68 -19.64 -6.60 -9.46
C SER A 68 -20.34 -7.69 -8.63
N PHE A 69 -19.64 -8.66 -8.08
CA PHE A 69 -20.24 -9.64 -7.14
C PHE A 69 -20.43 -9.03 -5.74
N ALA A 70 -19.55 -8.11 -5.31
CA ALA A 70 -19.77 -7.36 -4.09
C ALA A 70 -21.05 -6.51 -4.16
N ASP A 71 -21.35 -5.95 -5.35
CA ASP A 71 -22.60 -5.22 -5.56
C ASP A 71 -23.85 -6.09 -5.33
N ALA A 72 -23.80 -7.37 -5.69
CA ALA A 72 -24.91 -8.28 -5.46
C ALA A 72 -25.22 -8.43 -3.95
N GLY A 73 -24.21 -8.52 -3.09
CA GLY A 73 -24.37 -8.55 -1.64
C GLY A 73 -24.88 -7.22 -1.08
N SER A 74 -24.37 -6.10 -1.59
CA SER A 74 -24.82 -4.76 -1.23
C SER A 74 -26.27 -4.53 -1.64
N ASP A 75 -26.65 -4.95 -2.85
CA ASP A 75 -28.02 -4.83 -3.37
C ASP A 75 -29.00 -5.64 -2.52
N PHE A 76 -28.63 -6.84 -2.10
CA PHE A 76 -29.47 -7.66 -1.24
C PHE A 76 -29.79 -6.97 0.08
N LEU A 77 -28.84 -6.26 0.66
CA LEU A 77 -29.04 -5.61 1.97
C LEU A 77 -29.70 -4.23 1.88
N PHE A 78 -29.41 -3.46 0.83
CA PHE A 78 -29.70 -2.03 0.79
C PHE A 78 -30.65 -1.60 -0.35
N LYS A 79 -30.91 -2.48 -1.31
CA LYS A 79 -31.89 -2.24 -2.37
C LYS A 79 -33.31 -2.50 -1.85
N SER A 80 -34.26 -1.69 -2.30
CA SER A 80 -35.67 -1.91 -1.96
C SER A 80 -36.17 -3.26 -2.47
N PHE A 81 -36.99 -3.94 -1.67
CA PHE A 81 -37.72 -5.13 -2.11
C PHE A 81 -38.87 -4.82 -3.08
N VAL A 82 -39.22 -3.54 -3.23
CA VAL A 82 -40.22 -3.08 -4.21
C VAL A 82 -39.51 -2.84 -5.53
N PRO A 83 -39.78 -3.64 -6.60
CA PRO A 83 -39.03 -3.59 -7.85
C PRO A 83 -38.99 -2.21 -8.51
N GLU A 84 -40.10 -1.44 -8.43
CA GLU A 84 -40.23 -0.12 -9.06
C GLU A 84 -39.39 0.96 -8.36
N VAL A 85 -39.00 0.76 -7.10
CA VAL A 85 -38.22 1.73 -6.31
C VAL A 85 -36.70 1.54 -6.60
N GLY A 86 -36.25 0.31 -6.85
CA GLY A 86 -34.86 0.01 -7.08
C GLY A 86 -33.94 0.44 -5.93
N TYR A 87 -32.87 1.15 -6.24
CA TYR A 87 -31.93 1.72 -5.25
C TYR A 87 -32.34 3.17 -4.97
N HIS A 88 -32.63 3.47 -3.71
CA HIS A 88 -32.91 4.86 -3.32
C HIS A 88 -31.63 5.70 -3.44
N LEU A 89 -31.69 6.86 -4.10
CA LEU A 89 -30.53 7.71 -4.37
C LEU A 89 -29.72 8.06 -3.12
N ALA A 90 -30.38 8.22 -1.96
CA ALA A 90 -29.72 8.46 -0.68
C ALA A 90 -28.79 7.33 -0.22
N LEU A 91 -28.98 6.10 -0.72
CA LEU A 91 -28.14 4.94 -0.42
C LEU A 91 -27.03 4.74 -1.46
N VAL A 92 -26.98 5.56 -2.51
CA VAL A 92 -25.87 5.57 -3.48
C VAL A 92 -24.78 6.48 -2.91
N ASN A 93 -24.05 5.96 -1.93
CA ASN A 93 -23.00 6.68 -1.24
C ASN A 93 -21.89 5.73 -0.79
N PHE A 94 -20.83 6.30 -0.21
CA PHE A 94 -19.67 5.56 0.24
C PHE A 94 -20.01 4.41 1.20
N ALA A 95 -20.86 4.65 2.18
CA ALA A 95 -21.14 3.67 3.23
C ALA A 95 -21.83 2.41 2.69
N PHE A 96 -22.74 2.56 1.73
CA PHE A 96 -23.59 1.47 1.25
C PHE A 96 -23.10 0.86 -0.08
N ARG A 97 -22.16 1.51 -0.77
CA ARG A 97 -21.58 1.01 -2.02
C ARG A 97 -20.11 0.60 -1.90
N ALA A 98 -19.29 1.43 -1.24
CA ALA A 98 -17.85 1.19 -1.19
C ALA A 98 -17.45 0.26 -0.02
N LEU A 99 -17.98 0.45 1.19
CA LEU A 99 -17.61 -0.37 2.33
C LEU A 99 -17.95 -1.88 2.17
N PRO A 100 -19.08 -2.29 1.54
CA PRO A 100 -19.36 -3.71 1.29
C PRO A 100 -18.31 -4.41 0.42
N VAL A 101 -17.66 -3.69 -0.49
CA VAL A 101 -16.56 -4.23 -1.31
C VAL A 101 -15.42 -4.75 -0.41
N ILE A 102 -15.08 -4.04 0.66
CA ILE A 102 -14.05 -4.44 1.63
C ILE A 102 -14.41 -5.77 2.29
N ILE A 103 -15.69 -5.95 2.68
CA ILE A 103 -16.17 -7.16 3.35
C ILE A 103 -16.07 -8.37 2.42
N PHE A 104 -16.55 -8.22 1.19
CA PHE A 104 -16.49 -9.28 0.18
C PHE A 104 -15.04 -9.68 -0.14
N PHE A 105 -14.16 -8.70 -0.43
CA PHE A 105 -12.78 -9.00 -0.77
C PHE A 105 -11.99 -9.56 0.41
N SER A 106 -12.28 -9.16 1.65
CA SER A 106 -11.68 -9.78 2.83
C SER A 106 -12.05 -11.27 2.94
N SER A 107 -13.32 -11.61 2.69
CA SER A 107 -13.77 -13.00 2.64
C SER A 107 -13.11 -13.79 1.50
N LEU A 108 -13.02 -13.20 0.31
CA LEU A 108 -12.38 -13.81 -0.86
C LEU A 108 -10.89 -14.09 -0.62
N ILE A 109 -10.18 -13.12 -0.04
CA ILE A 109 -8.76 -13.28 0.33
C ILE A 109 -8.61 -14.39 1.38
N ALA A 110 -9.47 -14.44 2.40
CA ALA A 110 -9.43 -15.50 3.40
C ALA A 110 -9.63 -16.90 2.79
N VAL A 111 -10.55 -17.04 1.84
CA VAL A 111 -10.78 -18.31 1.11
C VAL A 111 -9.57 -18.68 0.25
N THR A 112 -9.05 -17.75 -0.54
CA THR A 112 -7.86 -18.01 -1.38
C THR A 112 -6.62 -18.32 -0.54
N TYR A 113 -6.56 -17.74 0.66
CA TYR A 113 -5.56 -18.09 1.66
C TYR A 113 -5.77 -19.51 2.22
N HIS A 114 -7.00 -19.89 2.57
CA HIS A 114 -7.33 -21.25 3.05
C HIS A 114 -6.91 -22.32 2.04
N PHE A 115 -7.12 -22.09 0.73
CA PHE A 115 -6.71 -23.02 -0.32
C PHE A 115 -5.21 -23.00 -0.66
N GLY A 116 -4.40 -22.17 0.01
CA GLY A 116 -2.96 -22.11 -0.21
C GLY A 116 -2.53 -21.36 -1.47
N ILE A 117 -3.46 -20.73 -2.22
CA ILE A 117 -3.17 -20.06 -3.49
C ILE A 117 -2.27 -18.86 -3.25
N ILE A 118 -2.63 -18.00 -2.31
CA ILE A 118 -1.86 -16.79 -1.96
C ILE A 118 -0.50 -17.18 -1.39
N GLN A 119 -0.44 -18.20 -0.51
CA GLN A 119 0.81 -18.69 0.09
C GLN A 119 1.79 -19.20 -0.96
N PHE A 120 1.30 -19.87 -1.99
CA PHE A 120 2.14 -20.34 -3.09
C PHE A 120 2.80 -19.16 -3.81
N ILE A 121 2.04 -18.11 -4.12
CA ILE A 121 2.55 -16.91 -4.80
C ILE A 121 3.53 -16.16 -3.92
N ILE A 122 3.18 -15.93 -2.65
CA ILE A 122 4.03 -15.25 -1.66
C ILE A 122 5.38 -15.95 -1.52
N LYS A 123 5.38 -17.30 -1.35
CA LYS A 123 6.61 -18.09 -1.22
C LYS A 123 7.51 -17.98 -2.46
N LYS A 124 6.95 -17.89 -3.66
CA LYS A 124 7.74 -17.71 -4.90
C LYS A 124 8.39 -16.33 -4.97
N ILE A 125 7.64 -15.28 -4.63
CA ILE A 125 8.17 -13.91 -4.60
C ILE A 125 9.25 -13.80 -3.50
N ALA A 126 8.97 -14.29 -2.29
CA ALA A 126 9.91 -14.30 -1.18
C ALA A 126 11.20 -15.04 -1.53
N PHE A 127 11.13 -16.19 -2.18
CA PHE A 127 12.30 -16.95 -2.62
C PHE A 127 13.20 -16.16 -3.59
N ILE A 128 12.61 -15.44 -4.56
CA ILE A 128 13.36 -14.60 -5.49
C ILE A 128 14.06 -13.47 -4.73
N MET A 129 13.35 -12.78 -3.85
CA MET A 129 13.89 -11.64 -3.08
C MET A 129 14.97 -12.10 -2.09
N GLU A 130 14.76 -13.19 -1.34
CA GLU A 130 15.72 -13.74 -0.39
C GLU A 130 17.02 -14.13 -1.10
N LYS A 131 16.91 -14.85 -2.22
CA LYS A 131 18.08 -15.30 -2.99
C LYS A 131 18.89 -14.15 -3.60
N THR A 132 18.22 -13.09 -4.07
CA THR A 132 18.87 -11.95 -4.73
C THR A 132 19.38 -10.93 -3.73
N MET A 133 18.56 -10.53 -2.78
CA MET A 133 18.87 -9.46 -1.82
C MET A 133 19.62 -9.98 -0.58
N LYS A 134 19.68 -11.31 -0.37
CA LYS A 134 20.33 -11.97 0.77
C LYS A 134 19.80 -11.43 2.11
N THR A 135 18.50 -11.44 2.25
CA THR A 135 17.75 -11.03 3.45
C THR A 135 17.23 -12.24 4.19
N SER A 136 16.75 -12.09 5.42
CA SER A 136 16.20 -13.20 6.18
C SER A 136 14.87 -13.69 5.63
N GLY A 137 14.57 -14.97 5.80
CA GLY A 137 13.34 -15.56 5.29
C GLY A 137 12.09 -14.94 5.91
N ALA A 138 12.08 -14.66 7.23
CA ALA A 138 10.91 -14.13 7.92
C ALA A 138 10.56 -12.69 7.45
N GLU A 139 11.54 -11.78 7.38
CA GLU A 139 11.29 -10.42 6.92
C GLU A 139 10.85 -10.40 5.44
N THR A 140 11.49 -11.22 4.60
CA THR A 140 11.17 -11.29 3.18
C THR A 140 9.79 -11.89 2.94
N LEU A 141 9.40 -12.91 3.71
CA LEU A 141 8.07 -13.50 3.66
C LEU A 141 6.99 -12.48 4.05
N SER A 142 7.20 -11.72 5.13
CA SER A 142 6.26 -10.69 5.57
C SER A 142 6.08 -9.60 4.53
N VAL A 143 7.18 -9.06 3.98
CA VAL A 143 7.12 -8.03 2.93
C VAL A 143 6.45 -8.56 1.65
N SER A 144 6.72 -9.80 1.25
CA SER A 144 6.07 -10.42 0.09
C SER A 144 4.58 -10.67 0.33
N ALA A 145 4.19 -10.98 1.56
CA ALA A 145 2.79 -11.15 1.93
C ALA A 145 2.01 -9.85 1.86
N ASN A 146 2.63 -8.73 2.24
CA ASN A 146 2.02 -7.41 2.19
C ASN A 146 1.58 -6.97 0.77
N ILE A 147 2.03 -7.64 -0.28
CA ILE A 147 1.53 -7.42 -1.65
C ILE A 147 0.02 -7.70 -1.76
N PHE A 148 -0.47 -8.67 -0.98
CA PHE A 148 -1.85 -9.19 -1.08
C PHE A 148 -2.67 -8.96 0.18
N VAL A 149 -2.03 -9.05 1.37
CA VAL A 149 -2.70 -8.92 2.66
C VAL A 149 -2.28 -7.63 3.37
N GLY A 150 -3.01 -7.25 4.41
CA GLY A 150 -2.77 -5.99 5.10
C GLY A 150 -1.55 -5.99 6.02
N GLN A 151 -1.21 -4.80 6.50
CA GLN A 151 -0.06 -4.54 7.36
C GLN A 151 -0.13 -5.22 8.74
N THR A 152 -1.28 -5.74 9.13
CA THR A 152 -1.48 -6.52 10.37
C THR A 152 -1.52 -8.01 10.11
N GLU A 153 -2.00 -8.44 8.94
CA GLU A 153 -2.10 -9.85 8.58
C GLU A 153 -0.75 -10.44 8.16
N ALA A 154 0.04 -9.71 7.40
CA ALA A 154 1.36 -10.19 6.96
C ALA A 154 2.30 -10.54 8.13
N PRO A 155 2.41 -9.73 9.21
CA PRO A 155 3.17 -10.12 10.40
C PRO A 155 2.66 -11.37 11.13
N ILE A 156 1.37 -11.74 11.01
CA ILE A 156 0.84 -12.97 11.60
C ILE A 156 1.56 -14.20 11.04
N LEU A 157 1.94 -14.19 9.77
CA LEU A 157 2.64 -15.30 9.12
C LEU A 157 4.01 -15.59 9.73
N ILE A 158 4.60 -14.57 10.32
CA ILE A 158 5.94 -14.63 10.92
C ILE A 158 5.90 -14.48 12.43
N ARG A 159 4.71 -14.55 13.05
CA ARG A 159 4.49 -14.35 14.49
C ARG A 159 5.50 -15.09 15.38
N PRO A 160 5.85 -16.38 15.14
CA PRO A 160 6.80 -17.12 16.00
C PRO A 160 8.20 -16.51 16.02
N TYR A 161 8.54 -15.70 15.01
CA TYR A 161 9.89 -15.14 14.84
C TYR A 161 10.00 -13.70 15.37
N ILE A 162 8.90 -12.94 15.51
CA ILE A 162 8.88 -11.50 15.82
C ILE A 162 9.66 -11.19 17.10
N SER A 163 9.49 -11.98 18.16
CA SER A 163 10.19 -11.80 19.44
C SER A 163 11.71 -11.86 19.30
N SER A 164 12.21 -12.63 18.35
CA SER A 164 13.64 -12.87 18.15
C SER A 164 14.26 -12.12 16.96
N MET A 165 13.45 -11.31 16.25
CA MET A 165 13.91 -10.50 15.14
C MET A 165 14.91 -9.44 15.57
N THR A 166 15.87 -9.13 14.69
CA THR A 166 16.73 -7.95 14.83
C THR A 166 15.91 -6.67 14.66
N LYS A 167 16.43 -5.52 15.08
CA LYS A 167 15.78 -4.22 14.82
C LYS A 167 15.68 -3.90 13.33
N SER A 168 16.66 -4.36 12.55
CA SER A 168 16.67 -4.23 11.09
C SER A 168 15.55 -5.06 10.44
N GLU A 169 15.31 -6.29 10.91
CA GLU A 169 14.17 -7.11 10.46
C GLU A 169 12.83 -6.48 10.83
N LEU A 170 12.67 -6.00 12.09
CA LEU A 170 11.44 -5.31 12.51
C LEU A 170 11.19 -4.05 11.66
N MET A 171 12.26 -3.28 11.38
CA MET A 171 12.17 -2.13 10.48
C MET A 171 11.65 -2.55 9.10
N THR A 172 12.16 -3.64 8.55
CA THR A 172 11.73 -4.17 7.25
C THR A 172 10.26 -4.59 7.25
N VAL A 173 9.80 -5.30 8.29
CA VAL A 173 8.39 -5.71 8.44
C VAL A 173 7.48 -4.50 8.49
N MET A 174 7.86 -3.47 9.27
CA MET A 174 7.07 -2.25 9.40
C MET A 174 7.05 -1.43 8.10
N VAL A 175 8.20 -1.23 7.45
CA VAL A 175 8.28 -0.52 6.16
C VAL A 175 7.46 -1.24 5.09
N GLY A 176 7.49 -2.58 5.05
CA GLY A 176 6.68 -3.39 4.15
C GLY A 176 5.18 -3.13 4.33
N GLY A 177 4.72 -3.10 5.58
CA GLY A 177 3.34 -2.79 5.91
C GLY A 177 2.91 -1.37 5.53
N PHE A 178 3.81 -0.38 5.63
CA PHE A 178 3.53 0.99 5.21
C PHE A 178 3.62 1.20 3.69
N ALA A 179 4.40 0.40 2.97
CA ALA A 179 4.68 0.59 1.54
C ALA A 179 3.62 0.01 0.60
N THR A 180 2.71 -0.82 1.09
CA THR A 180 1.70 -1.53 0.30
C THR A 180 0.31 -1.30 0.85
N VAL A 181 -0.72 -1.70 0.08
CA VAL A 181 -2.13 -1.68 0.50
C VAL A 181 -2.68 -3.10 0.54
N ALA A 182 -3.63 -3.36 1.44
CA ALA A 182 -4.34 -4.64 1.46
C ALA A 182 -5.18 -4.82 0.19
N GLY A 183 -5.25 -6.04 -0.33
CA GLY A 183 -6.01 -6.35 -1.55
C GLY A 183 -7.50 -6.00 -1.45
N SER A 184 -8.12 -6.13 -0.26
CA SER A 184 -9.50 -5.74 -0.01
C SER A 184 -9.73 -4.22 -0.15
N VAL A 185 -8.77 -3.42 0.30
CA VAL A 185 -8.83 -1.95 0.18
C VAL A 185 -8.45 -1.50 -1.23
N MET A 186 -7.50 -2.20 -1.88
CA MET A 186 -7.16 -1.96 -3.28
C MET A 186 -8.37 -2.09 -4.21
N ALA A 187 -9.24 -3.07 -3.97
CA ALA A 187 -10.47 -3.23 -4.75
C ALA A 187 -11.39 -2.00 -4.68
N LEU A 188 -11.45 -1.34 -3.52
CA LEU A 188 -12.16 -0.08 -3.38
C LEU A 188 -11.56 1.03 -4.25
N TYR A 189 -10.23 1.18 -4.25
CA TYR A 189 -9.56 2.19 -5.09
C TYR A 189 -9.77 1.93 -6.58
N VAL A 190 -9.78 0.66 -6.99
CA VAL A 190 -10.12 0.27 -8.37
C VAL A 190 -11.53 0.72 -8.73
N SER A 191 -12.49 0.60 -7.82
CA SER A 191 -13.88 1.02 -8.08
C SER A 191 -14.01 2.53 -8.27
N TRP A 192 -13.19 3.34 -7.60
CA TRP A 192 -13.20 4.79 -7.72
C TRP A 192 -12.46 5.30 -8.96
N LEU A 193 -11.36 4.65 -9.31
CA LEU A 193 -10.48 5.06 -10.38
C LEU A 193 -10.75 4.31 -11.70
N ASN A 194 -11.97 3.82 -11.91
CA ASN A 194 -12.34 3.04 -13.09
C ASN A 194 -12.15 3.81 -14.41
N ASN A 195 -12.05 5.14 -14.36
CA ASN A 195 -11.74 6.00 -15.49
C ASN A 195 -10.27 5.91 -15.95
N ILE A 196 -9.36 5.36 -15.11
CA ILE A 196 -7.98 5.10 -15.52
C ILE A 196 -7.91 3.72 -16.19
N PRO A 197 -7.40 3.64 -17.44
CA PRO A 197 -7.26 2.36 -18.12
C PRO A 197 -6.43 1.35 -17.31
N SER A 198 -6.94 0.14 -17.14
CA SER A 198 -6.24 -0.97 -16.44
C SER A 198 -5.79 -0.64 -15.00
N ILE A 199 -6.51 0.21 -14.28
CA ILE A 199 -6.12 0.68 -12.94
C ILE A 199 -5.85 -0.45 -11.95
N ALA A 200 -6.63 -1.54 -11.97
CA ALA A 200 -6.37 -2.70 -11.10
C ALA A 200 -4.99 -3.31 -11.36
N GLY A 201 -4.58 -3.36 -12.63
CA GLY A 201 -3.23 -3.77 -13.01
C GLY A 201 -2.17 -2.81 -12.47
N HIS A 202 -2.37 -1.50 -12.58
CA HIS A 202 -1.44 -0.49 -12.06
C HIS A 202 -1.28 -0.59 -10.54
N LEU A 203 -2.37 -0.71 -9.77
CA LEU A 203 -2.31 -0.81 -8.32
C LEU A 203 -1.66 -2.13 -7.85
N LEU A 204 -1.94 -3.25 -8.53
CA LEU A 204 -1.26 -4.50 -8.25
C LEU A 204 0.24 -4.43 -8.59
N ALA A 205 0.60 -3.80 -9.72
CA ALA A 205 1.99 -3.53 -10.08
C ALA A 205 2.69 -2.68 -9.02
N ALA A 206 2.04 -1.63 -8.53
CA ALA A 206 2.55 -0.78 -7.46
C ALA A 206 2.87 -1.60 -6.21
N SER A 207 1.97 -2.49 -5.77
CA SER A 207 2.19 -3.36 -4.60
C SER A 207 3.35 -4.34 -4.83
N VAL A 208 3.43 -4.99 -6.00
CA VAL A 208 4.51 -5.93 -6.34
C VAL A 208 5.87 -5.23 -6.37
N MET A 209 5.95 -4.05 -6.99
CA MET A 209 7.18 -3.24 -7.06
C MET A 209 7.56 -2.66 -5.71
N SER A 210 6.60 -2.34 -4.85
CA SER A 210 6.86 -1.79 -3.52
C SER A 210 7.49 -2.79 -2.57
N ALA A 211 7.36 -4.10 -2.78
CA ALA A 211 7.97 -5.10 -1.91
C ALA A 211 9.51 -5.04 -1.90
N PRO A 212 10.22 -5.17 -3.04
CA PRO A 212 11.68 -4.99 -3.04
C PRO A 212 12.11 -3.56 -2.67
N ALA A 213 11.29 -2.52 -2.97
CA ALA A 213 11.55 -1.16 -2.55
C ALA A 213 11.55 -1.03 -1.02
N ALA A 214 10.52 -1.56 -0.38
CA ALA A 214 10.36 -1.50 1.08
C ALA A 214 11.53 -2.16 1.80
N LEU A 215 11.92 -3.35 1.32
CA LEU A 215 13.06 -4.08 1.88
C LEU A 215 14.36 -3.30 1.70
N MET A 216 14.61 -2.77 0.50
CA MET A 216 15.79 -1.94 0.22
C MET A 216 15.83 -0.68 1.08
N ILE A 217 14.75 0.10 1.12
CA ILE A 217 14.65 1.34 1.90
C ILE A 217 14.81 1.05 3.40
N ALA A 218 14.19 0.00 3.92
CA ALA A 218 14.35 -0.41 5.30
C ALA A 218 15.82 -0.70 5.66
N LYS A 219 16.54 -1.44 4.80
CA LYS A 219 17.96 -1.77 5.00
C LYS A 219 18.89 -0.58 4.76
N ILE A 220 18.48 0.46 4.06
CA ILE A 220 19.20 1.75 4.00
C ILE A 220 19.02 2.50 5.31
N ILE A 221 17.77 2.65 5.78
CA ILE A 221 17.45 3.41 7.00
C ILE A 221 17.98 2.69 8.25
N TYR A 222 17.83 1.39 8.31
CA TYR A 222 18.30 0.55 9.43
C TYR A 222 19.08 -0.66 8.92
N PRO A 223 20.37 -0.51 8.57
CA PRO A 223 21.23 -1.59 8.10
C PRO A 223 21.32 -2.73 9.12
N GLU A 224 21.47 -3.96 8.64
CA GLU A 224 21.62 -5.13 9.48
C GLU A 224 23.00 -5.13 10.16
N THR A 225 23.00 -5.28 11.48
CA THR A 225 24.20 -5.33 12.31
C THR A 225 24.35 -6.64 13.07
N GLU A 226 23.31 -7.47 13.04
CA GLU A 226 23.23 -8.73 13.76
C GLU A 226 23.01 -9.89 12.77
N LYS A 227 23.07 -11.13 13.21
CA LYS A 227 22.75 -12.29 12.38
C LYS A 227 21.27 -12.69 12.62
N PRO A 228 20.36 -12.47 11.65
CA PRO A 228 18.99 -12.90 11.76
C PRO A 228 18.86 -14.41 11.99
N LYS A 229 17.95 -14.84 12.84
CA LYS A 229 17.75 -16.27 13.12
C LYS A 229 17.21 -17.06 11.92
N THR A 230 16.46 -16.39 11.02
CA THR A 230 15.85 -17.02 9.85
C THR A 230 16.66 -16.81 8.56
N PHE A 231 17.95 -16.43 8.68
CA PHE A 231 18.79 -16.09 7.53
C PHE A 231 19.04 -17.29 6.58
N ASP A 232 19.14 -18.51 7.08
CA ASP A 232 19.34 -19.71 6.26
C ASP A 232 18.19 -20.71 6.38
N SER A 233 17.02 -20.27 6.87
CA SER A 233 15.87 -21.14 7.13
C SER A 233 15.16 -21.50 5.83
N LYS A 234 15.31 -22.74 5.37
CA LYS A 234 14.74 -23.25 4.12
C LYS A 234 13.20 -23.33 4.10
N ASN A 235 12.55 -23.36 5.26
CA ASN A 235 11.08 -23.49 5.35
C ASN A 235 10.56 -22.63 6.50
N ILE A 236 9.81 -21.60 6.17
CA ILE A 236 8.92 -20.92 7.11
C ILE A 236 7.54 -21.51 6.88
N ASP A 237 7.01 -22.22 7.88
CA ASP A 237 5.69 -22.81 7.78
C ASP A 237 4.63 -21.71 7.90
N VAL A 238 3.79 -21.63 6.89
CA VAL A 238 2.65 -20.72 6.81
C VAL A 238 1.39 -21.58 6.95
N ASN A 239 0.93 -21.73 8.18
CA ASN A 239 -0.25 -22.54 8.49
C ASN A 239 -1.52 -21.71 8.40
N THR A 240 -2.59 -22.32 7.88
CA THR A 240 -3.96 -21.79 7.93
C THR A 240 -4.58 -22.16 9.27
N THR A 241 -5.33 -21.23 9.86
CA THR A 241 -6.07 -21.47 11.10
C THR A 241 -7.52 -21.90 10.86
N ASP A 242 -8.01 -21.75 9.64
CA ASP A 242 -9.41 -22.02 9.29
C ASP A 242 -9.66 -23.52 9.11
N THR A 243 -10.72 -24.02 9.73
CA THR A 243 -11.09 -25.43 9.72
C THR A 243 -11.59 -25.89 8.33
N ASN A 244 -12.28 -24.99 7.60
CA ASN A 244 -12.81 -25.24 6.25
C ASN A 244 -13.09 -23.91 5.53
N ALA A 245 -13.48 -23.99 4.25
CA ALA A 245 -13.74 -22.81 3.43
C ALA A 245 -14.88 -21.92 3.99
N MET A 246 -15.90 -22.49 4.62
CA MET A 246 -17.00 -21.72 5.22
C MET A 246 -16.54 -20.94 6.44
N ASP A 247 -15.68 -21.54 7.26
CA ASP A 247 -15.03 -20.89 8.38
C ASP A 247 -14.16 -19.72 7.90
N ALA A 248 -13.38 -19.92 6.83
CA ALA A 248 -12.59 -18.87 6.19
C ALA A 248 -13.46 -17.70 5.68
N ILE A 249 -14.63 -18.01 5.03
CA ILE A 249 -15.58 -16.98 4.59
C ILE A 249 -16.10 -16.18 5.77
N GLY A 250 -16.57 -16.85 6.82
CA GLY A 250 -17.14 -16.21 8.02
C GLY A 250 -16.12 -15.32 8.75
N ARG A 251 -14.91 -15.84 8.95
CA ARG A 251 -13.81 -15.05 9.52
C ARG A 251 -13.46 -13.86 8.65
N GLY A 252 -13.29 -14.06 7.34
CA GLY A 252 -12.97 -12.99 6.40
C GLY A 252 -14.05 -11.92 6.34
N ALA A 253 -15.35 -12.29 6.42
CA ALA A 253 -16.46 -11.34 6.49
C ALA A 253 -16.42 -10.52 7.79
N THR A 254 -16.14 -11.18 8.93
CA THR A 254 -16.03 -10.51 10.24
C THR A 254 -14.86 -9.53 10.25
N ASP A 255 -13.71 -9.92 9.73
CA ASP A 255 -12.51 -9.07 9.67
C ASP A 255 -12.74 -7.91 8.68
N GLY A 256 -13.38 -8.17 7.54
CA GLY A 256 -13.78 -7.14 6.57
C GLY A 256 -14.78 -6.14 7.14
N MET A 257 -15.75 -6.59 7.96
CA MET A 257 -16.70 -5.69 8.65
C MET A 257 -15.98 -4.78 9.66
N LYS A 258 -15.06 -5.35 10.45
CA LYS A 258 -14.25 -4.55 11.39
C LYS A 258 -13.41 -3.50 10.64
N LEU A 259 -12.80 -3.90 9.52
CA LEU A 259 -12.02 -2.99 8.68
C LEU A 259 -12.91 -1.88 8.10
N ALA A 260 -14.08 -2.22 7.55
CA ALA A 260 -15.04 -1.24 7.00
C ALA A 260 -15.52 -0.26 8.07
N ALA A 261 -15.86 -0.75 9.27
CA ALA A 261 -16.27 0.10 10.38
C ALA A 261 -15.14 1.05 10.84
N ASN A 262 -13.91 0.53 10.94
CA ASN A 262 -12.75 1.35 11.27
C ASN A 262 -12.48 2.41 10.20
N VAL A 263 -12.59 2.07 8.92
CA VAL A 263 -12.46 3.02 7.79
C VAL A 263 -13.50 4.13 7.92
N ALA A 264 -14.77 3.79 8.15
CA ALA A 264 -15.83 4.79 8.32
C ALA A 264 -15.55 5.72 9.52
N ALA A 265 -15.16 5.15 10.67
CA ALA A 265 -14.85 5.94 11.87
C ALA A 265 -13.66 6.87 11.66
N MET A 266 -12.59 6.38 11.01
CA MET A 266 -11.40 7.17 10.69
C MET A 266 -11.73 8.31 9.71
N LEU A 267 -12.53 8.06 8.66
CA LEU A 267 -12.94 9.09 7.72
C LEU A 267 -13.70 10.22 8.42
N ILE A 268 -14.68 9.88 9.27
CA ILE A 268 -15.42 10.87 10.02
C ILE A 268 -14.47 11.71 10.89
N ALA A 269 -13.61 11.05 11.65
CA ALA A 269 -12.69 11.73 12.57
C ALA A 269 -11.70 12.64 11.80
N PHE A 270 -11.00 12.11 10.79
CA PHE A 270 -9.96 12.85 10.08
C PHE A 270 -10.54 13.98 9.22
N ILE A 271 -11.63 13.75 8.48
CA ILE A 271 -12.26 14.81 7.67
C ILE A 271 -12.74 15.95 8.58
N SER A 272 -13.34 15.63 9.75
CA SER A 272 -13.76 16.63 10.71
C SER A 272 -12.58 17.42 11.29
N MET A 273 -11.47 16.74 11.61
CA MET A 273 -10.26 17.42 12.08
C MET A 273 -9.64 18.33 11.01
N VAL A 274 -9.62 17.89 9.75
CA VAL A 274 -9.17 18.72 8.63
C VAL A 274 -10.03 19.94 8.45
N ALA A 275 -11.35 19.79 8.52
CA ALA A 275 -12.28 20.91 8.46
C ALA A 275 -12.00 21.93 9.58
N MET A 276 -11.74 21.44 10.82
CA MET A 276 -11.36 22.29 11.95
C MET A 276 -10.02 23.01 11.70
N VAL A 277 -8.99 22.30 11.22
CA VAL A 277 -7.69 22.89 10.90
C VAL A 277 -7.81 23.91 9.78
N ASN A 278 -8.56 23.59 8.72
CA ASN A 278 -8.79 24.52 7.60
C ASN A 278 -9.58 25.76 8.01
N PHE A 279 -10.51 25.64 8.97
CA PHE A 279 -11.18 26.82 9.57
C PHE A 279 -10.16 27.76 10.22
N ILE A 280 -9.19 27.23 10.97
CA ILE A 280 -8.14 28.02 11.59
C ILE A 280 -7.20 28.63 10.55
N LEU A 281 -6.74 27.81 9.57
CA LEU A 281 -5.85 28.26 8.50
C LEU A 281 -6.52 29.27 7.56
N GLY A 282 -7.85 29.25 7.46
CA GLY A 282 -8.63 30.21 6.69
C GLY A 282 -8.42 31.66 7.14
N TYR A 283 -8.10 31.92 8.42
CA TYR A 283 -7.73 33.25 8.90
C TYR A 283 -6.40 33.76 8.27
N ALA A 284 -5.55 32.84 7.80
CA ALA A 284 -4.31 33.15 7.06
C ALA A 284 -4.50 33.03 5.53
N ASN A 285 -5.74 32.94 5.04
CA ASN A 285 -6.07 32.70 3.63
C ASN A 285 -5.35 31.50 3.01
N THR A 286 -5.22 30.39 3.76
CA THR A 286 -4.62 29.17 3.29
C THR A 286 -5.38 27.94 3.81
N SER A 287 -5.01 26.76 3.32
CA SER A 287 -5.56 25.47 3.77
C SER A 287 -4.44 24.46 4.00
N LEU A 288 -4.75 23.37 4.73
CA LEU A 288 -3.82 22.27 4.92
C LEU A 288 -3.37 21.67 3.56
N GLN A 289 -4.31 21.56 2.63
CA GLN A 289 -4.06 21.05 1.27
C GLN A 289 -3.06 21.94 0.51
N GLU A 290 -3.19 23.26 0.61
CA GLU A 290 -2.27 24.18 -0.04
C GLU A 290 -0.86 24.10 0.53
N ILE A 291 -0.73 24.01 1.86
CA ILE A 291 0.55 23.87 2.55
C ILE A 291 1.23 22.54 2.14
N LEU A 292 0.49 21.44 2.20
CA LEU A 292 1.00 20.12 1.82
C LEU A 292 1.36 20.07 0.34
N GLY A 293 0.51 20.64 -0.53
CA GLY A 293 0.77 20.75 -1.96
C GLY A 293 2.08 21.49 -2.25
N PHE A 294 2.35 22.59 -1.54
CA PHE A 294 3.59 23.34 -1.69
C PHE A 294 4.82 22.55 -1.22
N ILE A 295 4.73 21.89 -0.06
CA ILE A 295 5.83 21.09 0.52
C ILE A 295 6.20 19.91 -0.37
N PHE A 296 5.20 19.17 -0.87
CA PHE A 296 5.43 17.94 -1.64
C PHE A 296 5.56 18.17 -3.15
N LYS A 297 5.24 19.39 -3.66
CA LYS A 297 5.36 19.73 -5.08
C LYS A 297 6.72 19.36 -5.71
N PRO A 298 7.88 19.69 -5.07
CA PRO A 298 9.17 19.33 -5.63
C PRO A 298 9.36 17.80 -5.75
N ILE A 299 8.88 17.05 -4.76
CA ILE A 299 8.98 15.57 -4.77
C ILE A 299 8.08 15.01 -5.86
N ALA A 300 6.84 15.49 -6.00
CA ALA A 300 5.93 15.10 -7.06
C ALA A 300 6.54 15.33 -8.45
N TRP A 301 7.14 16.49 -8.67
CA TRP A 301 7.83 16.80 -9.92
C TRP A 301 8.97 15.82 -10.21
N THR A 302 9.76 15.44 -9.21
CA THR A 302 10.85 14.47 -9.41
C THR A 302 10.37 13.07 -9.78
N MET A 303 9.11 12.74 -9.56
CA MET A 303 8.52 11.46 -10.00
C MET A 303 8.12 11.44 -11.49
N GLY A 304 8.33 12.53 -12.22
CA GLY A 304 7.99 12.63 -13.64
C GLY A 304 6.64 13.29 -13.90
N ILE A 305 6.12 14.06 -12.94
CA ILE A 305 4.88 14.83 -13.06
C ILE A 305 5.21 16.24 -13.58
N PRO A 306 4.46 16.79 -14.56
CA PRO A 306 4.62 18.17 -15.00
C PRO A 306 4.53 19.17 -13.85
N TRP A 307 5.30 20.26 -13.92
CA TRP A 307 5.41 21.23 -12.81
C TRP A 307 4.08 21.91 -12.45
N ASP A 308 3.22 22.12 -13.42
CA ASP A 308 1.86 22.68 -13.26
C ASP A 308 0.92 21.73 -12.54
N GLU A 309 0.99 20.42 -12.79
CA GLU A 309 0.22 19.38 -12.10
C GLU A 309 0.86 18.94 -10.76
N ALA A 310 2.14 19.21 -10.57
CA ALA A 310 2.90 18.72 -9.40
C ALA A 310 2.37 19.24 -8.05
N LYS A 311 1.70 20.40 -8.02
CA LYS A 311 1.06 20.90 -6.79
C LYS A 311 -0.11 20.02 -6.38
N ILE A 312 -0.94 19.61 -7.34
CA ILE A 312 -2.11 18.76 -7.09
C ILE A 312 -1.65 17.40 -6.56
N VAL A 313 -0.69 16.76 -7.24
CA VAL A 313 -0.16 15.47 -6.78
C VAL A 313 0.58 15.61 -5.45
N GLY A 314 1.28 16.72 -5.22
CA GLY A 314 1.89 17.03 -3.93
C GLY A 314 0.86 17.13 -2.79
N THR A 315 -0.31 17.73 -3.07
CA THR A 315 -1.44 17.74 -2.12
C THR A 315 -1.87 16.33 -1.76
N LEU A 316 -2.11 15.47 -2.75
CA LEU A 316 -2.50 14.08 -2.55
C LEU A 316 -1.44 13.29 -1.73
N MET A 317 -0.15 13.51 -2.00
CA MET A 317 0.95 12.90 -1.23
C MET A 317 0.94 13.34 0.23
N GLY A 318 0.68 14.61 0.47
CA GLY A 318 0.57 15.16 1.83
C GLY A 318 -0.66 14.63 2.56
N GLU A 319 -1.81 14.59 1.91
CA GLU A 319 -3.05 14.01 2.44
C GLU A 319 -2.86 12.54 2.81
N LYS A 320 -2.21 11.75 1.95
CA LYS A 320 -1.85 10.38 2.27
C LYS A 320 -1.11 10.26 3.60
N ILE A 321 -0.11 11.11 3.86
CA ILE A 321 0.72 11.04 5.07
C ILE A 321 -0.03 11.53 6.30
N VAL A 322 -0.66 12.71 6.19
CA VAL A 322 -1.27 13.40 7.34
C VAL A 322 -2.62 12.81 7.69
N LEU A 323 -3.39 12.42 6.67
CA LEU A 323 -4.73 11.85 6.81
C LEU A 323 -4.70 10.34 6.59
N THR A 324 -5.10 9.93 5.38
CA THR A 324 -5.02 8.55 4.91
C THR A 324 -4.91 8.55 3.39
N GLU A 325 -4.34 7.47 2.84
CA GLU A 325 -4.34 7.22 1.39
C GLU A 325 -5.77 7.11 0.83
N LEU A 326 -6.72 6.70 1.65
CA LEU A 326 -8.13 6.56 1.24
C LEU A 326 -8.71 7.91 0.83
N ILE A 327 -8.48 8.97 1.61
CA ILE A 327 -8.90 10.33 1.28
C ILE A 327 -8.19 10.79 0.01
N ALA A 328 -6.88 10.58 -0.05
CA ALA A 328 -6.08 10.95 -1.22
C ALA A 328 -6.53 10.24 -2.51
N PHE A 329 -6.95 8.97 -2.45
CA PHE A 329 -7.52 8.27 -3.61
C PHE A 329 -8.90 8.79 -4.00
N GLY A 330 -9.73 9.18 -3.02
CA GLY A 330 -11.00 9.84 -3.29
C GLY A 330 -10.82 11.19 -3.99
N ASP A 331 -9.88 12.00 -3.51
CA ASP A 331 -9.56 13.29 -4.12
C ASP A 331 -8.87 13.13 -5.47
N LEU A 332 -8.04 12.09 -5.66
CA LEU A 332 -7.50 11.75 -6.98
C LEU A 332 -8.64 11.47 -7.97
N SER A 333 -9.67 10.70 -7.59
CA SER A 333 -10.85 10.47 -8.44
C SER A 333 -11.54 11.77 -8.80
N ASN A 334 -11.77 12.65 -7.84
CA ASN A 334 -12.39 13.95 -8.05
C ASN A 334 -11.57 14.84 -9.01
N PHE A 335 -10.24 14.89 -8.86
CA PHE A 335 -9.37 15.67 -9.75
C PHE A 335 -9.33 15.13 -11.16
N ILE A 336 -9.42 13.81 -11.34
CA ILE A 336 -9.53 13.19 -12.67
C ILE A 336 -10.86 13.55 -13.35
N GLU A 337 -11.98 13.47 -12.62
CA GLU A 337 -13.31 13.84 -13.13
C GLU A 337 -13.38 15.31 -13.54
N GLN A 338 -12.67 16.18 -12.83
CA GLN A 338 -12.55 17.61 -13.15
C GLN A 338 -11.52 17.90 -14.27
N ASN A 339 -10.86 16.89 -14.84
CA ASN A 339 -9.80 17.02 -15.85
C ASN A 339 -8.63 17.91 -15.40
N LEU A 340 -8.28 17.89 -14.09
CA LEU A 340 -7.18 18.66 -13.53
C LEU A 340 -5.82 17.93 -13.60
N LEU A 341 -5.83 16.65 -13.95
CA LEU A 341 -4.64 15.81 -14.11
C LEU A 341 -4.67 15.10 -15.45
N SER A 342 -3.52 15.05 -16.11
CA SER A 342 -3.31 14.20 -17.27
C SER A 342 -3.40 12.70 -16.90
N GLU A 343 -3.70 11.84 -17.87
CA GLU A 343 -3.73 10.38 -17.66
C GLU A 343 -2.41 9.88 -17.08
N ARG A 344 -1.28 10.36 -17.60
CA ARG A 344 0.05 10.03 -17.10
C ARG A 344 0.23 10.38 -15.62
N SER A 345 -0.11 11.62 -15.24
CA SER A 345 0.01 12.08 -13.84
C SER A 345 -0.94 11.33 -12.91
N SER A 346 -2.13 10.99 -13.38
CA SER A 346 -3.11 10.19 -12.64
C SER A 346 -2.58 8.78 -12.34
N ILE A 347 -1.94 8.15 -13.33
CA ILE A 347 -1.31 6.85 -13.13
C ILE A 347 -0.13 6.96 -12.15
N ILE A 348 0.79 7.91 -12.33
CA ILE A 348 1.94 8.10 -11.42
C ILE A 348 1.46 8.39 -9.99
N ALA A 349 0.45 9.24 -9.84
CA ALA A 349 -0.17 9.54 -8.53
C ALA A 349 -0.73 8.26 -7.88
N SER A 350 -1.40 7.39 -8.64
CA SER A 350 -1.92 6.13 -8.10
C SER A 350 -0.82 5.23 -7.51
N TYR A 351 0.37 5.19 -8.14
CA TYR A 351 1.54 4.50 -7.59
C TYR A 351 2.07 5.18 -6.32
N ALA A 352 2.17 6.50 -6.31
CA ALA A 352 2.66 7.27 -5.17
C ALA A 352 1.74 7.13 -3.94
N LEU A 353 0.44 7.01 -4.17
CA LEU A 353 -0.56 6.84 -3.12
C LEU A 353 -0.66 5.39 -2.61
N CYS A 354 -0.20 4.41 -3.39
CA CYS A 354 -0.29 2.99 -3.03
C CYS A 354 0.61 2.68 -1.83
N GLY A 355 0.02 2.63 -0.63
CA GLY A 355 0.69 2.30 0.63
C GLY A 355 0.07 2.99 1.84
N PHE A 356 0.05 2.29 2.98
CA PHE A 356 -0.53 2.73 4.25
C PHE A 356 0.41 3.66 5.07
N ALA A 357 1.28 4.42 4.41
CA ALA A 357 2.22 5.32 5.07
C ALA A 357 1.53 6.60 5.56
N ASN A 358 0.79 6.50 6.68
CA ASN A 358 0.07 7.59 7.33
C ASN A 358 0.17 7.50 8.86
N PHE A 359 -0.15 8.60 9.55
CA PHE A 359 -0.10 8.65 11.02
C PHE A 359 -1.09 7.68 11.69
N GLY A 360 -2.26 7.44 11.10
CA GLY A 360 -3.23 6.47 11.62
C GLY A 360 -2.68 5.05 11.63
N SER A 361 -1.96 4.68 10.57
CA SER A 361 -1.33 3.36 10.44
C SER A 361 -0.19 3.11 11.44
N ILE A 362 0.40 4.15 12.04
CA ILE A 362 1.33 4.01 13.18
C ILE A 362 0.64 3.26 14.33
N GLY A 363 -0.55 3.72 14.71
CA GLY A 363 -1.35 3.07 15.77
C GLY A 363 -1.73 1.63 15.40
N ILE A 364 -2.08 1.39 14.14
CA ILE A 364 -2.45 0.06 13.63
C ILE A 364 -1.25 -0.91 13.75
N GLN A 365 -0.06 -0.51 13.32
CA GLN A 365 1.13 -1.37 13.39
C GLN A 365 1.61 -1.60 14.83
N LEU A 366 1.65 -0.55 15.65
CA LEU A 366 2.02 -0.67 17.07
C LEU A 366 1.05 -1.56 17.82
N GLY A 367 -0.25 -1.46 17.55
CA GLY A 367 -1.27 -2.33 18.11
C GLY A 367 -1.17 -3.76 17.60
N GLY A 368 -1.09 -3.96 16.29
CA GLY A 368 -1.08 -5.29 15.66
C GLY A 368 0.20 -6.08 15.96
N ILE A 369 1.38 -5.53 15.63
CA ILE A 369 2.65 -6.21 15.84
C ILE A 369 2.98 -6.28 17.35
N GLY A 370 2.69 -5.21 18.10
CA GLY A 370 2.91 -5.14 19.54
C GLY A 370 2.07 -6.14 20.34
N ALA A 371 0.88 -6.52 19.86
CA ALA A 371 0.08 -7.57 20.48
C ALA A 371 0.67 -8.98 20.24
N MET A 372 1.43 -9.17 19.17
CA MET A 372 2.09 -10.45 18.84
C MET A 372 3.39 -10.66 19.64
N ALA A 373 4.10 -9.56 19.97
CA ALA A 373 5.36 -9.57 20.73
C ALA A 373 5.41 -8.35 21.67
N PRO A 374 4.71 -8.39 22.82
CA PRO A 374 4.62 -7.27 23.76
C PRO A 374 5.98 -6.77 24.28
N GLU A 375 6.94 -7.66 24.40
CA GLU A 375 8.33 -7.37 24.84
C GLU A 375 9.10 -6.51 23.81
N ARG A 376 8.67 -6.47 22.55
CA ARG A 376 9.29 -5.67 21.48
C ARG A 376 8.61 -4.31 21.28
N ARG A 377 7.62 -3.97 22.11
CA ARG A 377 6.85 -2.71 21.96
C ARG A 377 7.73 -1.45 21.95
N ASN A 378 8.76 -1.41 22.77
CA ASN A 378 9.69 -0.28 22.81
C ASN A 378 10.50 -0.16 21.50
N ASP A 379 10.97 -1.29 20.96
CA ASP A 379 11.67 -1.27 19.66
C ASP A 379 10.76 -0.79 18.54
N LEU A 380 9.54 -1.32 18.48
CA LEU A 380 8.52 -0.91 17.49
C LEU A 380 8.22 0.60 17.58
N SER A 381 8.01 1.12 18.79
CA SER A 381 7.74 2.55 19.02
C SER A 381 8.90 3.46 18.58
N ASN A 382 10.14 3.02 18.79
CA ASN A 382 11.33 3.77 18.37
C ASN A 382 11.57 3.76 16.86
N LEU A 383 11.09 2.73 16.18
CA LEU A 383 11.29 2.54 14.72
C LEU A 383 10.15 3.12 13.89
N VAL A 384 8.92 3.21 14.42
CA VAL A 384 7.68 3.37 13.65
C VAL A 384 7.64 4.63 12.77
N ILE A 385 8.10 5.77 13.26
CA ILE A 385 8.11 7.02 12.47
C ILE A 385 9.06 6.89 11.28
N LYS A 386 10.25 6.35 11.50
CA LYS A 386 11.21 6.10 10.42
C LYS A 386 10.68 5.03 9.44
N ALA A 387 9.96 4.03 9.95
CA ALA A 387 9.33 3.01 9.12
C ALA A 387 8.20 3.59 8.26
N MET A 388 7.36 4.48 8.79
CA MET A 388 6.33 5.18 8.03
C MET A 388 6.94 6.02 6.91
N ILE A 389 7.97 6.82 7.21
CA ILE A 389 8.69 7.59 6.18
C ILE A 389 9.31 6.64 5.15
N GLY A 390 9.91 5.53 5.59
CA GLY A 390 10.46 4.49 4.72
C GLY A 390 9.43 3.89 3.77
N GLY A 391 8.21 3.64 4.25
CA GLY A 391 7.09 3.16 3.42
C GLY A 391 6.64 4.20 2.38
N ALA A 392 6.56 5.47 2.77
CA ALA A 392 6.29 6.56 1.83
C ALA A 392 7.37 6.66 0.74
N LEU A 393 8.65 6.63 1.14
CA LEU A 393 9.77 6.64 0.18
C LEU A 393 9.73 5.45 -0.78
N ALA A 394 9.35 4.26 -0.31
CA ALA A 394 9.24 3.06 -1.14
C ALA A 394 8.12 3.20 -2.20
N SER A 395 6.93 3.71 -1.84
CA SER A 395 5.86 3.96 -2.80
C SER A 395 6.19 5.09 -3.78
N TRP A 396 6.85 6.16 -3.34
CA TRP A 396 7.29 7.25 -4.22
C TRP A 396 8.41 6.82 -5.16
N LEU A 397 9.32 5.97 -4.71
CA LEU A 397 10.35 5.37 -5.57
C LEU A 397 9.71 4.49 -6.65
N THR A 398 8.69 3.73 -6.27
CA THR A 398 7.89 2.92 -7.21
C THR A 398 7.19 3.82 -8.25
N ALA A 399 6.61 4.95 -7.81
CA ALA A 399 6.01 5.94 -8.70
C ALA A 399 7.03 6.59 -9.65
N SER A 400 8.25 6.90 -9.16
CA SER A 400 9.34 7.44 -9.99
C SER A 400 9.75 6.47 -11.10
N ILE A 401 9.88 5.17 -10.78
CA ILE A 401 10.20 4.13 -11.77
C ILE A 401 9.05 3.96 -12.78
N ALA A 402 7.81 3.96 -12.32
CA ALA A 402 6.65 3.94 -13.19
C ALA A 402 6.64 5.16 -14.13
N GLY A 403 6.92 6.36 -13.59
CA GLY A 403 7.00 7.60 -14.35
C GLY A 403 8.09 7.60 -15.43
N ILE A 404 9.19 6.87 -15.26
CA ILE A 404 10.22 6.70 -16.31
C ILE A 404 9.69 5.82 -17.45
N LEU A 405 8.85 4.84 -17.12
CA LEU A 405 8.42 3.81 -18.07
C LEU A 405 7.07 4.12 -18.75
N ILE A 406 6.23 4.92 -18.14
CA ILE A 406 4.96 5.37 -18.72
C ILE A 406 5.22 6.59 -19.61
#